data_5d0dea74de0f10737efb4b32ba1376ef
#
_entry.id   5d0dea74de0f10737efb4b32ba1376ef
#
_cell.length_a   1.000
_cell.length_b   1.000
_cell.length_c   1.000
_cell.angle_alpha   90.00
_cell.angle_beta   90.00
_cell.angle_gamma   90.00
#
_symmetry.space_group_name_H-M   'P 1'
#
loop_
_entity.id
_entity.type
_entity.pdbx_description
1 polymer ?
#
loop_
_entity_poly.entity_id
_entity_poly.type
_entity_poly.pdbx_seq_one_letter_code
_entity_poly.pdbx_strand_id
1 'polypeptide(L)'
;MRRPLIAVLPVLVAATFASGHSAAQGSKSAKAPAPVQKLESVMACMKYRQQKLAEDGGLRMELRNCCHGPVKCAISWEVRCGRGGKPDAKSADLQIAPGSTESAFGYGTECGNAQWQISGVRWNCETADSPDDR
;
A
#
# COMPACT_ATOMS: atom_id res chain seq x y z
N MET A 1 17.40 -4.24 -43.54
CA MET A 1 17.25 -4.21 -42.07
C MET A 1 18.63 -4.21 -41.46
N ARG A 2 19.09 -3.06 -40.96
CA ARG A 2 20.44 -2.88 -40.37
C ARG A 2 20.29 -2.64 -38.89
N ARG A 3 20.86 -3.52 -38.05
CA ARG A 3 20.93 -3.36 -36.59
C ARG A 3 22.18 -2.54 -36.23
N PRO A 4 22.11 -1.52 -35.37
CA PRO A 4 23.29 -0.88 -34.82
C PRO A 4 23.82 -1.68 -33.64
N LEU A 5 25.14 -1.94 -33.68
CA LEU A 5 25.93 -2.47 -32.57
C LEU A 5 26.26 -1.30 -31.62
N ILE A 6 25.84 -1.43 -30.37
CA ILE A 6 26.21 -0.51 -29.29
C ILE A 6 27.42 -1.12 -28.57
N ALA A 7 28.54 -0.44 -28.66
CA ALA A 7 29.76 -0.79 -27.94
C ALA A 7 29.67 -0.29 -26.50
N VAL A 8 29.83 -1.19 -25.53
CA VAL A 8 29.93 -0.90 -24.11
C VAL A 8 31.40 -0.76 -23.72
N LEU A 9 31.81 0.42 -23.27
CA LEU A 9 33.11 0.68 -22.69
C LEU A 9 33.08 0.44 -21.18
N PRO A 10 34.02 -0.30 -20.58
CA PRO A 10 34.13 -0.43 -19.14
C PRO A 10 34.93 0.75 -18.54
N VAL A 11 34.34 1.44 -17.58
CA VAL A 11 35.02 2.44 -16.75
C VAL A 11 35.61 1.74 -15.52
N LEU A 12 36.93 1.70 -15.45
CA LEU A 12 37.67 1.28 -14.28
C LEU A 12 37.73 2.44 -13.28
N VAL A 13 37.15 2.25 -12.08
CA VAL A 13 37.31 3.18 -10.96
C VAL A 13 38.26 2.54 -9.94
N ALA A 14 39.43 3.15 -9.77
CA ALA A 14 40.43 2.80 -8.77
C ALA A 14 40.02 3.39 -7.41
N ALA A 15 39.83 2.53 -6.40
CA ALA A 15 39.58 2.95 -5.02
C ALA A 15 40.92 3.01 -4.26
N THR A 16 41.30 4.19 -3.80
CA THR A 16 42.43 4.43 -2.87
C THR A 16 41.94 4.27 -1.43
N PHE A 17 42.49 3.29 -0.71
CA PHE A 17 42.30 3.11 0.73
C PHE A 17 43.21 4.05 1.50
N ALA A 18 42.66 4.97 2.27
CA ALA A 18 43.36 5.72 3.31
C ALA A 18 43.05 5.11 4.67
N SER A 19 44.09 4.50 5.28
CA SER A 19 44.07 3.98 6.65
C SER A 19 44.20 5.16 7.62
N GLY A 20 43.15 5.46 8.39
CA GLY A 20 43.16 6.40 9.50
C GLY A 20 42.91 5.67 10.81
N HIS A 21 43.96 5.43 11.62
CA HIS A 21 43.84 5.02 13.02
C HIS A 21 43.47 6.26 13.86
N SER A 22 42.42 6.22 14.61
CA SER A 22 42.18 7.15 15.71
C SER A 22 41.52 6.46 16.89
N ALA A 23 42.12 6.72 18.03
CA ALA A 23 41.96 6.12 19.33
C ALA A 23 40.55 6.25 19.95
N ALA A 24 40.27 5.27 20.80
CA ALA A 24 39.13 5.17 21.69
C ALA A 24 38.99 6.40 22.62
N GLN A 25 37.79 6.98 22.67
CA GLN A 25 37.28 7.67 23.86
C GLN A 25 35.87 7.17 24.14
N GLY A 26 35.76 6.40 25.22
CA GLY A 26 34.49 5.96 25.77
C GLY A 26 33.68 7.16 26.28
N SER A 27 32.65 7.52 25.55
CA SER A 27 31.59 8.37 26.02
C SER A 27 30.37 7.51 26.23
N LYS A 28 30.00 7.26 27.48
CA LYS A 28 28.70 6.72 27.87
C LYS A 28 27.65 7.76 27.50
N SER A 29 27.24 7.78 26.25
CA SER A 29 26.07 8.55 25.81
C SER A 29 24.85 7.86 26.39
N ALA A 30 24.28 8.45 27.44
CA ALA A 30 22.94 8.09 27.90
C ALA A 30 22.00 8.27 26.71
N LYS A 31 21.46 7.14 26.22
CA LYS A 31 20.46 7.08 25.15
C LYS A 31 19.25 7.87 25.66
N ALA A 32 19.07 9.10 25.14
CA ALA A 32 17.87 9.86 25.39
C ALA A 32 16.66 9.00 25.00
N PRO A 33 15.59 8.94 25.82
CA PRO A 33 14.40 8.20 25.44
C PRO A 33 13.92 8.77 24.10
N ALA A 34 13.75 7.88 23.12
CA ALA A 34 13.18 8.23 21.83
C ALA A 34 11.85 8.97 22.08
N PRO A 35 11.56 10.09 21.40
CA PRO A 35 10.30 10.76 21.57
C PRO A 35 9.20 9.73 21.30
N VAL A 36 8.29 9.57 22.28
CA VAL A 36 7.09 8.77 22.12
C VAL A 36 6.33 9.46 20.99
N GLN A 37 6.53 8.98 19.76
CA GLN A 37 5.72 9.37 18.63
C GLN A 37 4.31 8.94 19.01
N LYS A 38 3.47 9.93 19.32
CA LYS A 38 2.04 9.76 19.47
C LYS A 38 1.61 9.01 18.20
N LEU A 39 1.19 7.77 18.37
CA LEU A 39 0.75 6.91 17.28
C LEU A 39 -0.51 7.58 16.72
N GLU A 40 -0.33 8.51 15.78
CA GLU A 40 -1.45 9.04 15.02
C GLU A 40 -2.06 7.85 14.33
N SER A 41 -3.33 7.61 14.60
CA SER A 41 -4.06 6.49 14.01
C SER A 41 -3.82 6.54 12.50
N VAL A 42 -3.32 5.43 11.93
CA VAL A 42 -3.12 5.29 10.48
C VAL A 42 -4.36 5.75 9.71
N MET A 43 -5.53 5.51 10.28
CA MET A 43 -6.80 5.91 9.71
C MET A 43 -6.94 7.43 9.49
N ALA A 44 -6.26 8.25 10.29
CA ALA A 44 -6.32 9.72 10.17
C ALA A 44 -5.59 10.25 8.93
N CYS A 45 -4.57 9.54 8.43
CA CYS A 45 -3.81 9.93 7.24
C CYS A 45 -4.23 9.14 5.96
N MET A 46 -5.24 8.27 6.06
CA MET A 46 -5.82 7.58 4.91
C MET A 46 -6.98 8.39 4.31
N LYS A 47 -7.12 8.32 2.98
CA LYS A 47 -8.26 8.88 2.26
C LYS A 47 -8.97 7.78 1.49
N TYR A 48 -10.28 7.70 1.70
CA TYR A 48 -11.17 6.78 0.99
C TYR A 48 -12.03 7.50 -0.03
N ARG A 49 -12.19 6.88 -1.20
CA ARG A 49 -13.08 7.34 -2.26
C ARG A 49 -13.75 6.14 -2.91
N GLN A 50 -15.02 6.29 -3.31
CA GLN A 50 -15.69 5.28 -4.11
C GLN A 50 -16.31 5.91 -5.35
N GLN A 51 -16.34 5.15 -6.44
CA GLN A 51 -16.86 5.57 -7.73
C GLN A 51 -17.63 4.40 -8.38
N LYS A 52 -18.84 4.69 -8.85
CA LYS A 52 -19.57 3.73 -9.69
C LYS A 52 -18.94 3.67 -11.07
N LEU A 53 -18.76 2.46 -11.58
CA LEU A 53 -18.29 2.22 -12.93
C LEU A 53 -19.47 2.22 -13.89
N ALA A 54 -19.37 3.02 -14.97
CA ALA A 54 -20.50 3.26 -15.86
C ALA A 54 -20.82 2.06 -16.75
N GLU A 55 -19.80 1.31 -17.21
CA GLU A 55 -19.96 0.25 -18.21
C GLU A 55 -20.49 -1.05 -17.61
N ASP A 56 -20.05 -1.42 -16.42
CA ASP A 56 -20.36 -2.72 -15.79
C ASP A 56 -21.22 -2.58 -14.52
N GLY A 57 -21.60 -1.36 -14.16
CA GLY A 57 -22.31 -1.09 -12.91
C GLY A 57 -21.51 -1.43 -11.65
N GLY A 58 -20.22 -1.70 -11.79
CA GLY A 58 -19.32 -2.03 -10.69
C GLY A 58 -19.04 -0.87 -9.75
N LEU A 59 -18.33 -1.15 -8.68
CA LEU A 59 -17.88 -0.18 -7.70
C LEU A 59 -16.35 -0.22 -7.61
N ARG A 60 -15.70 0.92 -7.87
CA ARG A 60 -14.29 1.14 -7.61
C ARG A 60 -14.13 1.78 -6.24
N MET A 61 -13.35 1.17 -5.39
CA MET A 61 -13.03 1.63 -4.04
C MET A 61 -11.54 1.97 -3.99
N GLU A 62 -11.20 3.21 -3.76
CA GLU A 62 -9.83 3.72 -3.75
C GLU A 62 -9.42 4.09 -2.35
N LEU A 63 -8.23 3.66 -1.96
CA LEU A 63 -7.55 4.06 -0.72
C LEU A 63 -6.24 4.76 -1.08
N ARG A 64 -6.09 6.01 -0.64
CA ARG A 64 -4.86 6.79 -0.78
C ARG A 64 -4.13 6.87 0.54
N ASN A 65 -2.87 6.49 0.53
CA ASN A 65 -1.98 6.61 1.67
C ASN A 65 -1.34 8.02 1.70
N CYS A 66 -1.76 8.86 2.63
CA CYS A 66 -1.13 10.16 2.92
C CYS A 66 -0.24 10.10 4.18
N CYS A 67 0.01 8.91 4.74
CA CYS A 67 0.92 8.68 5.85
C CYS A 67 2.38 8.70 5.37
N HIS A 68 3.31 8.82 6.31
CA HIS A 68 4.75 8.83 6.00
C HIS A 68 5.32 7.44 5.69
N GLY A 69 4.69 6.36 6.16
CA GLY A 69 5.12 4.98 5.98
C GLY A 69 4.17 4.16 5.09
N PRO A 70 4.60 2.97 4.66
CA PRO A 70 3.74 2.04 3.94
C PRO A 70 2.66 1.49 4.87
N VAL A 71 1.50 1.17 4.30
CA VAL A 71 0.36 0.64 5.04
C VAL A 71 -0.19 -0.63 4.39
N LYS A 72 -0.77 -1.50 5.21
CA LYS A 72 -1.60 -2.63 4.78
C LYS A 72 -3.05 -2.30 5.10
N CYS A 73 -3.92 -2.44 4.12
CA CYS A 73 -5.33 -2.17 4.28
C CYS A 73 -6.15 -3.41 3.90
N ALA A 74 -7.11 -3.76 4.73
CA ALA A 74 -8.16 -4.72 4.39
C ALA A 74 -9.42 -3.93 4.05
N ILE A 75 -10.01 -4.20 2.89
CA ILE A 75 -11.29 -3.65 2.47
C ILE A 75 -12.29 -4.78 2.24
N SER A 76 -13.51 -4.62 2.72
CA SER A 76 -14.58 -5.61 2.58
C SER A 76 -15.88 -4.96 2.14
N TRP A 77 -16.71 -5.71 1.45
CA TRP A 77 -18.03 -5.30 0.98
C TRP A 77 -18.96 -6.51 0.84
N GLU A 78 -20.21 -6.25 0.66
CA GLU A 78 -21.24 -7.27 0.42
C GLU A 78 -21.84 -7.12 -0.95
N VAL A 79 -21.99 -8.21 -1.68
CA VAL A 79 -22.72 -8.30 -2.95
C VAL A 79 -24.03 -9.02 -2.71
N ARG A 80 -25.14 -8.46 -3.15
CA ARG A 80 -26.47 -9.06 -3.05
C ARG A 80 -27.08 -9.17 -4.44
N CYS A 81 -27.47 -10.40 -4.81
CA CYS A 81 -28.12 -10.69 -6.06
C CYS A 81 -29.66 -10.70 -5.91
N GLY A 82 -30.35 -9.92 -6.72
CA GLY A 82 -31.81 -9.86 -6.72
C GLY A 82 -32.44 -9.26 -5.46
N ARG A 83 -33.76 -9.23 -5.44
CA ARG A 83 -34.52 -8.77 -4.28
C ARG A 83 -34.60 -9.92 -3.24
N GLY A 84 -34.02 -9.70 -2.06
CA GLY A 84 -34.05 -10.68 -0.99
C GLY A 84 -32.98 -11.77 -1.05
N GLY A 85 -32.02 -11.68 -1.98
CA GLY A 85 -30.85 -12.55 -2.02
C GLY A 85 -30.00 -12.41 -0.76
N LYS A 86 -29.37 -13.52 -0.33
CA LYS A 86 -28.43 -13.50 0.78
C LYS A 86 -27.20 -12.70 0.38
N PRO A 87 -26.69 -11.76 1.22
CA PRO A 87 -25.48 -11.06 0.92
C PRO A 87 -24.28 -12.00 0.92
N ASP A 88 -23.40 -11.83 -0.07
CA ASP A 88 -22.13 -12.54 -0.17
C ASP A 88 -21.00 -11.56 0.17
N ALA A 89 -20.19 -11.90 1.18
CA ALA A 89 -19.10 -11.07 1.67
C ALA A 89 -17.86 -11.24 0.79
N LYS A 90 -17.29 -10.13 0.37
CA LYS A 90 -16.05 -10.05 -0.41
C LYS A 90 -15.02 -9.22 0.34
N SER A 91 -13.75 -9.47 0.08
CA SER A 91 -12.65 -8.70 0.63
C SER A 91 -11.46 -8.63 -0.31
N ALA A 92 -10.62 -7.62 -0.10
CA ALA A 92 -9.32 -7.48 -0.74
C ALA A 92 -8.33 -6.90 0.25
N ASP A 93 -7.07 -7.35 0.15
CA ASP A 93 -5.95 -6.83 0.91
C ASP A 93 -5.08 -5.97 -0.02
N LEU A 94 -4.76 -4.77 0.41
CA LEU A 94 -4.01 -3.77 -0.34
C LEU A 94 -2.75 -3.38 0.42
N GLN A 95 -1.62 -3.32 -0.27
CA GLN A 95 -0.39 -2.73 0.25
C GLN A 95 -0.15 -1.41 -0.46
N ILE A 96 -0.08 -0.32 0.30
CA ILE A 96 -0.08 1.02 -0.26
C ILE A 96 1.16 1.77 0.22
N ALA A 97 2.05 2.09 -0.73
CA ALA A 97 3.22 2.91 -0.46
C ALA A 97 2.83 4.35 -0.08
N PRO A 98 3.70 5.09 0.64
CA PRO A 98 3.45 6.50 0.95
C PRO A 98 3.13 7.32 -0.30
N GLY A 99 2.09 8.13 -0.26
CA GLY A 99 1.64 8.98 -1.36
C GLY A 99 0.91 8.27 -2.50
N SER A 100 0.85 6.93 -2.48
CA SER A 100 0.21 6.11 -3.52
C SER A 100 -1.28 5.90 -3.26
N THR A 101 -1.97 5.46 -4.31
CA THR A 101 -3.39 5.07 -4.29
C THR A 101 -3.52 3.66 -4.84
N GLU A 102 -4.24 2.80 -4.13
CA GLU A 102 -4.61 1.46 -4.58
C GLU A 102 -6.12 1.32 -4.64
N SER A 103 -6.60 0.40 -5.48
CA SER A 103 -8.02 0.22 -5.73
C SER A 103 -8.45 -1.23 -5.58
N ALA A 104 -9.60 -1.43 -4.94
CA ALA A 104 -10.36 -2.66 -5.01
C ALA A 104 -11.61 -2.46 -5.88
N PHE A 105 -12.06 -3.54 -6.51
CA PHE A 105 -13.19 -3.49 -7.42
C PHE A 105 -14.27 -4.48 -6.97
N GLY A 106 -15.48 -4.00 -6.83
CA GLY A 106 -16.66 -4.82 -6.56
C GLY A 106 -17.49 -4.97 -7.82
N TYR A 107 -17.87 -6.21 -8.14
CA TYR A 107 -18.74 -6.55 -9.24
C TYR A 107 -19.78 -7.57 -8.81
N GLY A 108 -20.90 -7.60 -9.52
CA GLY A 108 -21.94 -8.61 -9.34
C GLY A 108 -21.94 -9.68 -10.41
N THR A 109 -20.77 -10.04 -10.94
CA THR A 109 -20.62 -11.02 -12.04
C THR A 109 -21.21 -12.39 -11.70
N GLU A 110 -21.14 -12.80 -10.47
CA GLU A 110 -21.74 -14.04 -9.96
C GLU A 110 -23.26 -14.03 -9.89
N CYS A 111 -23.88 -12.85 -10.02
CA CYS A 111 -25.34 -12.73 -10.04
C CYS A 111 -25.96 -13.05 -11.43
N GLY A 112 -25.14 -13.33 -12.44
CA GLY A 112 -25.59 -13.56 -13.82
C GLY A 112 -26.40 -12.39 -14.34
N ASN A 113 -27.62 -12.65 -14.81
CA ASN A 113 -28.52 -11.60 -15.34
C ASN A 113 -29.41 -10.94 -14.26
N ALA A 114 -29.27 -11.34 -12.99
CA ALA A 114 -30.06 -10.75 -11.91
C ALA A 114 -29.51 -9.34 -11.58
N GLN A 115 -30.40 -8.45 -11.18
CA GLN A 115 -29.98 -7.17 -10.60
C GLN A 115 -29.14 -7.44 -9.35
N TRP A 116 -28.13 -6.63 -9.11
CA TRP A 116 -27.27 -6.75 -7.96
C TRP A 116 -26.95 -5.39 -7.33
N GLN A 117 -26.53 -5.44 -6.08
CA GLN A 117 -26.19 -4.25 -5.30
C GLN A 117 -24.96 -4.54 -4.46
N ILE A 118 -24.07 -3.57 -4.37
CA ILE A 118 -22.96 -3.56 -3.42
C ILE A 118 -23.31 -2.66 -2.24
N SER A 119 -23.05 -3.18 -1.04
CA SER A 119 -23.32 -2.48 0.23
C SER A 119 -22.29 -2.88 1.29
N GLY A 120 -22.37 -2.25 2.47
CA GLY A 120 -21.56 -2.64 3.62
C GLY A 120 -20.06 -2.46 3.43
N VAL A 121 -19.61 -1.51 2.61
CA VAL A 121 -18.18 -1.25 2.42
C VAL A 121 -17.55 -0.82 3.75
N ARG A 122 -16.52 -1.56 4.16
CA ARG A 122 -15.71 -1.28 5.37
C ARG A 122 -14.26 -1.42 5.00
N TRP A 123 -13.41 -0.65 5.63
CA TRP A 123 -11.97 -0.74 5.46
C TRP A 123 -11.25 -0.41 6.76
N ASN A 124 -10.09 -1.01 6.94
CA ASN A 124 -9.19 -0.75 8.04
C ASN A 124 -7.75 -0.84 7.53
N CYS A 125 -6.87 0.01 8.06
CA CYS A 125 -5.47 0.02 7.68
C CYS A 125 -4.58 -0.01 8.92
N GLU A 126 -3.43 -0.66 8.78
CA GLU A 126 -2.35 -0.70 9.77
C GLU A 126 -1.03 -0.35 9.10
N THR A 127 -0.02 0.02 9.90
CA THR A 127 1.33 0.19 9.37
C THR A 127 1.83 -1.14 8.83
N ALA A 128 2.34 -1.13 7.60
CA ALA A 128 3.10 -2.28 7.13
C ALA A 128 4.45 -2.25 7.85
N ASP A 129 4.76 -3.33 8.60
CA ASP A 129 6.08 -3.50 9.19
C ASP A 129 7.13 -3.38 8.09
N SER A 130 8.08 -2.49 8.28
CA SER A 130 9.21 -2.40 7.35
C SER A 130 9.96 -3.73 7.39
N PRO A 131 10.30 -4.35 6.24
CA PRO A 131 11.05 -5.60 6.21
C PRO A 131 12.46 -5.50 6.85
N ASP A 132 12.86 -4.31 7.28
CA ASP A 132 14.18 -3.98 7.82
C ASP A 132 14.31 -4.17 9.34
N ASP A 133 13.25 -4.59 10.04
CA ASP A 133 13.26 -4.79 11.50
C ASP A 133 13.51 -6.24 11.95
N ARG A 134 14.16 -7.04 11.09
CA ARG A 134 14.62 -8.41 11.46
C ARG A 134 16.11 -8.56 11.44
#